data_3d20ac93e049b9918b95fd3666750512
#
_entry.id   3d20ac93e049b9918b95fd3666750512
#
_cell.length_a   1.000
_cell.length_b   1.000
_cell.length_c   1.000
_cell.angle_alpha   90.00
_cell.angle_beta   90.00
_cell.angle_gamma   90.00
#
_symmetry.space_group_name_H-M   'P 1'
#
loop_
_entity.id
_entity.type
_entity.pdbx_description
1 polymer ?
#
loop_
_entity_poly.entity_id
_entity_poly.type
_entity_poly.pdbx_seq_one_letter_code
_entity_poly.pdbx_strand_id
1 'polypeptide(L)'
;MGTTGEARREKRKVRDTAYESGGEMDTYSAPWGWCRRCISQAQLDLNNQLRTLWEQHVFWTRLFINSAVFNLPDIDYVTERLLRNPLDFQAQLEPLYGPQIAAGFATLLTEHLTIAAELVQAAIMGD
;
A
#
# COMPACT_ATOMS: atom_id res chain seq x y z
N MET A 1 17.91 -14.07 -57.33
CA MET A 1 17.99 -14.69 -56.02
C MET A 1 18.42 -13.63 -55.00
N GLY A 2 17.45 -12.98 -54.33
CA GLY A 2 17.77 -11.87 -53.40
C GLY A 2 16.50 -11.22 -52.85
N THR A 3 15.62 -11.95 -52.14
CA THR A 3 14.35 -11.37 -51.66
C THR A 3 13.96 -11.77 -50.23
N THR A 4 14.73 -12.63 -49.57
CA THR A 4 14.39 -13.07 -48.20
C THR A 4 15.01 -12.25 -47.08
N GLY A 5 16.11 -11.52 -47.35
CA GLY A 5 16.80 -10.69 -46.36
C GLY A 5 16.14 -9.33 -46.13
N GLU A 6 15.65 -8.71 -47.17
CA GLU A 6 15.02 -7.37 -47.12
C GLU A 6 13.65 -7.41 -46.43
N ALA A 7 12.82 -8.39 -46.74
CA ALA A 7 11.52 -8.57 -46.09
C ALA A 7 11.63 -8.87 -44.58
N ARG A 8 12.72 -9.50 -44.15
CA ARG A 8 12.99 -9.77 -42.72
C ARG A 8 13.49 -8.52 -41.98
N ARG A 9 14.22 -7.66 -42.67
CA ARG A 9 14.74 -6.38 -42.15
C ARG A 9 13.62 -5.32 -42.05
N GLU A 10 12.72 -5.31 -43.01
CA GLU A 10 11.53 -4.44 -43.03
C GLU A 10 10.58 -4.79 -41.89
N LYS A 11 10.28 -6.07 -41.65
CA LYS A 11 9.43 -6.53 -40.54
C LYS A 11 10.03 -6.24 -39.16
N ARG A 12 11.36 -6.15 -39.05
CA ARG A 12 12.03 -5.78 -37.80
C ARG A 12 11.92 -4.28 -37.56
N LYS A 13 12.07 -3.46 -38.60
CA LYS A 13 11.98 -2.00 -38.52
C LYS A 13 10.58 -1.52 -38.15
N VAL A 14 9.53 -2.18 -38.66
CA VAL A 14 8.12 -1.90 -38.31
C VAL A 14 7.83 -2.27 -36.84
N ARG A 15 8.53 -3.26 -36.27
CA ARG A 15 8.34 -3.66 -34.89
C ARG A 15 9.04 -2.70 -33.89
N ASP A 16 10.18 -2.13 -34.29
CA ASP A 16 10.93 -1.21 -33.46
C ASP A 16 10.31 0.21 -33.44
N THR A 17 9.64 0.65 -34.52
CA THR A 17 8.93 1.94 -34.58
C THR A 17 7.58 1.94 -33.87
N ALA A 18 6.95 0.77 -33.64
CA ALA A 18 5.69 0.67 -32.91
C ALA A 18 5.88 0.83 -31.37
N TYR A 19 7.12 0.76 -30.87
CA TYR A 19 7.42 0.95 -29.45
C TYR A 19 7.64 2.42 -29.07
N GLU A 20 7.96 3.30 -30.04
CA GLU A 20 8.29 4.71 -29.77
C GLU A 20 7.12 5.69 -29.92
N SER A 21 5.99 5.26 -30.47
CA SER A 21 4.78 6.08 -30.50
C SER A 21 3.94 5.74 -29.28
N GLY A 22 3.87 6.63 -28.28
CA GLY A 22 3.00 6.56 -27.12
C GLY A 22 1.51 6.52 -27.51
N GLY A 23 1.15 5.52 -28.29
CA GLY A 23 -0.20 5.13 -28.61
C GLY A 23 -0.77 4.36 -27.42
N GLU A 24 -1.90 4.83 -26.95
CA GLU A 24 -2.93 4.16 -26.19
C GLU A 24 -2.75 2.62 -26.28
N MET A 25 -2.43 1.99 -25.15
CA MET A 25 -2.31 0.53 -25.09
C MET A 25 -3.69 -0.05 -25.40
N ASP A 26 -3.93 -0.32 -26.69
CA ASP A 26 -5.03 -1.16 -27.11
C ASP A 26 -5.03 -2.43 -26.25
N THR A 27 -6.15 -2.67 -25.61
CA THR A 27 -6.46 -3.89 -24.89
C THR A 27 -5.91 -5.09 -25.64
N TYR A 28 -4.75 -5.60 -25.19
CA TYR A 28 -4.18 -6.85 -25.67
C TYR A 28 -5.20 -7.95 -25.39
N SER A 29 -6.02 -8.27 -26.36
CA SER A 29 -6.89 -9.44 -26.33
C SER A 29 -6.00 -10.67 -26.50
N ALA A 30 -5.41 -11.11 -25.41
CA ALA A 30 -4.73 -12.39 -25.36
C ALA A 30 -5.75 -13.47 -25.73
N PRO A 31 -5.40 -14.45 -26.61
CA PRO A 31 -6.32 -15.50 -27.10
C PRO A 31 -6.93 -16.36 -25.99
N TRP A 32 -6.48 -16.19 -24.77
CA TRP A 32 -6.80 -17.03 -23.61
C TRP A 32 -7.73 -16.38 -22.58
N GLY A 33 -8.42 -15.30 -22.87
CA GLY A 33 -9.52 -14.78 -22.05
C GLY A 33 -9.22 -14.49 -20.56
N TRP A 34 -7.97 -14.46 -20.11
CA TRP A 34 -7.57 -14.47 -18.70
C TRP A 34 -7.32 -13.07 -18.10
N CYS A 35 -7.30 -12.02 -18.91
CA CYS A 35 -7.12 -10.68 -18.38
C CYS A 35 -8.41 -9.86 -18.50
N ARG A 36 -9.46 -10.23 -17.76
CA ARG A 36 -10.66 -9.38 -17.66
C ARG A 36 -10.46 -8.12 -16.83
N ARG A 37 -9.38 -8.03 -16.02
CA ARG A 37 -8.98 -6.81 -15.28
C ARG A 37 -7.50 -6.90 -14.95
N CYS A 38 -6.65 -6.36 -15.79
CA CYS A 38 -5.29 -6.06 -15.37
C CYS A 38 -5.36 -4.91 -14.36
N ILE A 39 -4.82 -5.11 -13.15
CA ILE A 39 -4.62 -4.02 -12.20
C ILE A 39 -3.51 -3.12 -12.71
N SER A 40 -3.69 -1.79 -12.62
CA SER A 40 -2.64 -0.84 -12.95
C SER A 40 -1.51 -0.89 -11.92
N GLN A 41 -0.32 -0.42 -12.30
CA GLN A 41 0.79 -0.29 -11.37
C GLN A 41 0.41 0.57 -10.15
N ALA A 42 -0.30 1.67 -10.36
CA ALA A 42 -0.77 2.54 -9.29
C ALA A 42 -1.70 1.81 -8.29
N GLN A 43 -2.59 0.93 -8.78
CA GLN A 43 -3.44 0.11 -7.91
C GLN A 43 -2.63 -0.92 -7.12
N LEU A 44 -1.61 -1.51 -7.74
CA LEU A 44 -0.71 -2.46 -7.07
C LEU A 44 0.11 -1.75 -5.99
N ASP A 45 0.66 -0.58 -6.29
CA ASP A 45 1.46 0.20 -5.36
C ASP A 45 0.64 0.65 -4.17
N LEU A 46 -0.58 1.17 -4.39
CA LEU A 46 -1.51 1.54 -3.32
C LEU A 46 -1.85 0.34 -2.44
N ASN A 47 -2.16 -0.81 -3.05
CA ASN A 47 -2.46 -2.04 -2.30
C ASN A 47 -1.28 -2.44 -1.41
N ASN A 48 -0.06 -2.44 -1.94
CA ASN A 48 1.14 -2.79 -1.20
C ASN A 48 1.42 -1.80 -0.05
N GLN A 49 1.25 -0.50 -0.29
CA GLN A 49 1.42 0.54 0.73
C GLN A 49 0.42 0.37 1.88
N LEU A 50 -0.87 0.20 1.56
CA LEU A 50 -1.91 -0.01 2.59
C LEU A 50 -1.68 -1.30 3.38
N ARG A 51 -1.29 -2.39 2.71
CA ARG A 51 -0.93 -3.64 3.40
C ARG A 51 0.23 -3.44 4.36
N THR A 52 1.28 -2.76 3.93
CA THR A 52 2.43 -2.45 4.79
C THR A 52 2.02 -1.63 6.01
N LEU A 53 1.14 -0.64 5.87
CA LEU A 53 0.65 0.17 6.98
C LEU A 53 -0.18 -0.67 7.96
N TRP A 54 -1.02 -1.60 7.48
CA TRP A 54 -1.77 -2.53 8.33
C TRP A 54 -0.86 -3.55 9.02
N GLU A 55 0.16 -4.07 8.35
CA GLU A 55 1.16 -4.95 8.96
C GLU A 55 1.92 -4.23 10.07
N GLN A 56 2.33 -2.97 9.84
CA GLN A 56 2.95 -2.13 10.86
C GLN A 56 2.01 -1.86 12.04
N HIS A 57 0.72 -1.58 11.77
CA HIS A 57 -0.29 -1.39 12.81
C HIS A 57 -0.36 -2.60 13.74
N VAL A 58 -0.53 -3.80 13.20
CA VAL A 58 -0.61 -5.03 13.98
C VAL A 58 0.70 -5.32 14.73
N PHE A 59 1.84 -5.11 14.07
CA PHE A 59 3.16 -5.34 14.67
C PHE A 59 3.41 -4.43 15.88
N TRP A 60 3.21 -3.12 15.72
CA TRP A 60 3.42 -2.15 16.79
C TRP A 60 2.40 -2.26 17.91
N THR A 61 1.14 -2.60 17.59
CA THR A 61 0.12 -2.90 18.61
C THR A 61 0.54 -4.11 19.46
N ARG A 62 1.04 -5.17 18.85
CA ARG A 62 1.54 -6.33 19.58
C ARG A 62 2.73 -5.99 20.48
N LEU A 63 3.68 -5.20 19.98
CA LEU A 63 4.81 -4.74 20.80
C LEU A 63 4.33 -3.89 21.96
N PHE A 64 3.40 -2.95 21.74
CA PHE A 64 2.80 -2.15 22.79
C PHE A 64 2.18 -3.01 23.89
N ILE A 65 1.34 -3.97 23.54
CA ILE A 65 0.72 -4.88 24.51
C ILE A 65 1.79 -5.65 25.31
N ASN A 66 2.81 -6.19 24.65
CA ASN A 66 3.88 -6.90 25.32
C ASN A 66 4.65 -5.98 26.29
N SER A 67 5.03 -4.77 25.85
CA SER A 67 5.75 -3.82 26.67
C SER A 67 4.92 -3.35 27.87
N ALA A 68 3.60 -3.18 27.69
CA ALA A 68 2.69 -2.82 28.78
C ALA A 68 2.52 -3.97 29.79
N VAL A 69 2.26 -5.19 29.33
CA VAL A 69 2.03 -6.37 30.19
C VAL A 69 3.27 -6.76 30.98
N PHE A 70 4.44 -6.69 30.37
CA PHE A 70 5.71 -7.06 31.00
C PHE A 70 6.47 -5.89 31.61
N ASN A 71 5.88 -4.67 31.60
CA ASN A 71 6.49 -3.44 32.10
C ASN A 71 7.91 -3.22 31.55
N LEU A 72 8.04 -3.32 30.22
CA LEU A 72 9.33 -3.18 29.55
C LEU A 72 9.73 -1.70 29.44
N PRO A 73 11.04 -1.38 29.48
CA PRO A 73 11.52 0.01 29.47
C PRO A 73 11.36 0.72 28.11
N ASP A 74 10.96 0.03 27.06
CA ASP A 74 10.75 0.55 25.71
C ASP A 74 9.32 1.02 25.44
N ILE A 75 8.42 0.95 26.43
CA ILE A 75 6.99 1.24 26.28
C ILE A 75 6.74 2.61 25.64
N ASP A 76 7.48 3.64 26.01
CA ASP A 76 7.30 5.00 25.49
C ASP A 76 7.66 5.08 23.99
N TYR A 77 8.77 4.46 23.59
CA TYR A 77 9.20 4.42 22.18
C TYR A 77 8.24 3.63 21.30
N VAL A 78 7.76 2.50 21.80
CA VAL A 78 6.79 1.67 21.09
C VAL A 78 5.46 2.40 20.93
N THR A 79 5.02 3.11 21.97
CA THR A 79 3.80 3.93 21.95
C THR A 79 3.90 5.06 20.93
N GLU A 80 4.99 5.82 20.97
CA GLU A 80 5.25 6.90 20.01
C GLU A 80 5.23 6.37 18.57
N ARG A 81 5.89 5.26 18.31
CA ARG A 81 5.93 4.65 16.99
C ARG A 81 4.56 4.13 16.54
N LEU A 82 3.77 3.56 17.44
CA LEU A 82 2.41 3.12 17.15
C LEU A 82 1.51 4.31 16.79
N LEU A 83 1.57 5.40 17.56
CA LEU A 83 0.77 6.59 17.32
C LEU A 83 1.17 7.39 16.06
N ARG A 84 2.32 7.09 15.46
CA ARG A 84 2.69 7.61 14.15
C ARG A 84 1.92 6.93 13.00
N ASN A 85 1.49 5.69 13.17
CA ASN A 85 0.84 4.92 12.12
C ASN A 85 -0.45 5.59 11.56
N PRO A 86 -1.34 6.22 12.36
CA PRO A 86 -2.45 7.01 11.84
C PRO A 86 -2.04 8.13 10.88
N LEU A 87 -0.92 8.81 11.14
CA LEU A 87 -0.41 9.89 10.28
C LEU A 87 0.18 9.34 8.97
N ASP A 88 0.80 8.17 9.03
CA ASP A 88 1.29 7.47 7.84
C ASP A 88 0.10 7.05 6.93
N PHE A 89 -1.03 6.61 7.50
CA PHE A 89 -2.28 6.37 6.77
C PHE A 89 -2.85 7.66 6.17
N GLN A 90 -2.88 8.76 6.94
CA GLN A 90 -3.34 10.06 6.45
C GLN A 90 -2.60 10.45 5.18
N ALA A 91 -1.27 10.36 5.18
CA ALA A 91 -0.43 10.73 4.04
C ALA A 91 -0.74 9.89 2.79
N GLN A 92 -1.12 8.61 2.95
CA GLN A 92 -1.51 7.75 1.83
C GLN A 92 -2.93 8.02 1.32
N LEU A 93 -3.85 8.42 2.20
CA LEU A 93 -5.25 8.65 1.85
C LEU A 93 -5.50 10.05 1.28
N GLU A 94 -4.68 11.02 1.66
CA GLU A 94 -4.86 12.43 1.28
C GLU A 94 -4.87 12.67 -0.24
N PRO A 95 -3.97 12.08 -1.06
CA PRO A 95 -4.02 12.22 -2.51
C PRO A 95 -5.27 11.63 -3.17
N LEU A 96 -5.96 10.68 -2.51
CA LEU A 96 -7.10 9.95 -3.04
C LEU A 96 -8.44 10.55 -2.62
N TYR A 97 -8.53 11.01 -1.38
CA TYR A 97 -9.80 11.41 -0.75
C TYR A 97 -9.79 12.86 -0.27
N GLY A 98 -8.67 13.55 -0.39
CA GLY A 98 -8.48 14.91 0.10
C GLY A 98 -8.17 15.00 1.60
N PRO A 99 -7.68 16.18 2.05
CA PRO A 99 -7.12 16.35 3.39
C PRO A 99 -8.15 16.16 4.51
N GLN A 100 -9.39 16.54 4.29
CA GLN A 100 -10.43 16.46 5.33
C GLN A 100 -10.79 15.01 5.68
N ILE A 101 -10.97 14.16 4.67
CA ILE A 101 -11.30 12.74 4.86
C ILE A 101 -10.08 12.00 5.44
N ALA A 102 -8.88 12.28 4.92
CA ALA A 102 -7.65 11.68 5.41
C ALA A 102 -7.37 12.03 6.88
N ALA A 103 -7.55 13.29 7.27
CA ALA A 103 -7.41 13.74 8.65
C ALA A 103 -8.49 13.11 9.57
N GLY A 104 -9.74 13.02 9.11
CA GLY A 104 -10.80 12.32 9.84
C GLY A 104 -10.46 10.86 10.12
N PHE A 105 -9.93 10.14 9.13
CA PHE A 105 -9.46 8.77 9.31
C PHE A 105 -8.34 8.67 10.36
N ALA A 106 -7.33 9.55 10.29
CA ALA A 106 -6.23 9.58 11.25
C ALA A 106 -6.71 9.84 12.67
N THR A 107 -7.67 10.76 12.85
CA THR A 107 -8.28 11.06 14.15
C THR A 107 -8.97 9.82 14.72
N LEU A 108 -9.84 9.17 13.94
CA LEU A 108 -10.55 7.96 14.39
C LEU A 108 -9.61 6.81 14.72
N LEU A 109 -8.55 6.62 13.93
CA LEU A 109 -7.57 5.57 14.19
C LEU A 109 -6.74 5.87 15.44
N THR A 110 -6.40 7.15 15.70
CA THR A 110 -5.72 7.58 16.93
C THR A 110 -6.61 7.33 18.16
N GLU A 111 -7.88 7.73 18.10
CA GLU A 111 -8.85 7.48 19.17
C GLU A 111 -9.01 5.98 19.45
N HIS A 112 -9.12 5.16 18.39
CA HIS A 112 -9.16 3.71 18.52
C HIS A 112 -7.94 3.15 19.26
N LEU A 113 -6.73 3.61 18.93
CA LEU A 113 -5.50 3.16 19.59
C LEU A 113 -5.44 3.62 21.07
N THR A 114 -5.92 4.82 21.37
CA THR A 114 -5.96 5.36 22.74
C THR A 114 -6.91 4.54 23.61
N ILE A 115 -8.13 4.27 23.12
CA ILE A 115 -9.12 3.45 23.82
C ILE A 115 -8.60 2.02 24.01
N ALA A 116 -7.94 1.46 23.00
CA ALA A 116 -7.34 0.12 23.10
C ALA A 116 -6.22 0.07 24.17
N ALA A 117 -5.42 1.14 24.29
CA ALA A 117 -4.40 1.25 25.31
C ALA A 117 -5.00 1.35 26.72
N GLU A 118 -6.05 2.12 26.90
CA GLU A 118 -6.80 2.22 28.17
C GLU A 118 -7.40 0.85 28.56
N LEU A 119 -7.96 0.14 27.61
CA LEU A 119 -8.48 -1.22 27.85
C LEU A 119 -7.39 -2.19 28.30
N VAL A 120 -6.21 -2.15 27.67
CA VAL A 120 -5.05 -2.97 28.08
C VAL A 120 -4.63 -2.63 29.51
N GLN A 121 -4.57 -1.34 29.88
CA GLN A 121 -4.23 -0.91 31.24
C GLN A 121 -5.28 -1.39 32.26
N ALA A 122 -6.57 -1.24 31.98
CA ALA A 122 -7.64 -1.72 32.84
C ALA A 122 -7.53 -3.24 33.07
N ALA A 123 -7.32 -3.99 32.00
CA ALA A 123 -7.14 -5.45 32.07
C ALA A 123 -5.90 -5.86 32.89
N ILE A 124 -4.80 -5.11 32.87
CA ILE A 124 -3.61 -5.36 33.67
C ILE A 124 -3.90 -5.09 35.17
N MET A 125 -4.69 -4.05 35.47
CA MET A 125 -5.05 -3.68 36.83
C MET A 125 -6.14 -4.59 37.45
N GLY A 126 -6.79 -5.40 36.64
CA GLY A 126 -7.85 -6.33 37.08
C GLY A 126 -9.22 -5.65 37.27
N ASP A 127 -9.44 -4.54 36.56
CA ASP A 127 -10.72 -3.82 36.52
C ASP A 127 -11.67 -4.37 35.45
#